data_5299662466b034ad75cbf5ea8a872d14
#
_entry.id   5299662466b034ad75cbf5ea8a872d14
#
_cell.length_a   1.000
_cell.length_b   1.000
_cell.length_c   1.000
_cell.angle_alpha   90.00
_cell.angle_beta   90.00
_cell.angle_gamma   90.00
#
_symmetry.space_group_name_H-M   'P 1'
#
loop_
_entity.id
_entity.type
_entity.pdbx_description
1 polymer ?
#
loop_
_entity_poly.entity_id
_entity_poly.type
_entity_poly.pdbx_seq_one_letter_code
_entity_poly.pdbx_strand_id
1 'polypeptide(L)'
;MGHGVPGRHLRRPERISPSALTXXXXLLGGGPLPGTLAVVYGATVRANTHLGLTFCDGGRRADGAPGLVFDMNGRGDSQRHSEYALRLFNWKLGRWTHTVTPMGHPFPPDGEMEAFYSGAFPWVGKLRDYQVVTPDGPEFDWNWKATYNRALYTARPFFYFHFCAGSRRVMVDGVEPADAPAESIQRYLFDELYRTVIHRDSETMGMEICLPVWRHREFIDAHRYDHRAITTLLLVTTEETRLEDLINRKVEAGDVGAVANTILLVGRERVANRLGRFLCVAKHRDSAMADEIAEFRIGGRGIELL
;
A
#
# COMPACT_ATOMS: atom_id res chain seq x y z
N MET A 1 -28.44 -41.36 17.20
CA MET A 1 -28.52 -39.95 17.57
C MET A 1 -27.39 -39.20 16.84
N GLY A 2 -27.71 -38.55 15.72
CA GLY A 2 -26.72 -37.88 14.89
C GLY A 2 -26.54 -36.42 15.33
N HIS A 3 -25.36 -36.09 15.80
CA HIS A 3 -25.00 -34.69 16.07
C HIS A 3 -24.62 -34.03 14.74
N GLY A 4 -25.57 -33.29 14.18
CA GLY A 4 -25.28 -32.44 13.03
C GLY A 4 -24.37 -31.31 13.42
N VAL A 5 -23.21 -31.21 12.75
CA VAL A 5 -22.30 -30.08 12.89
C VAL A 5 -22.99 -28.87 12.23
N PRO A 6 -23.16 -27.74 12.93
CA PRO A 6 -23.77 -26.56 12.31
C PRO A 6 -22.85 -26.05 11.22
N GLY A 7 -23.39 -25.99 9.99
CA GLY A 7 -22.69 -25.46 8.86
C GLY A 7 -22.28 -24.00 9.12
N ARG A 8 -20.97 -23.73 9.04
CA ARG A 8 -20.47 -22.36 9.03
C ARG A 8 -20.98 -21.69 7.74
N HIS A 9 -21.98 -20.85 7.89
CA HIS A 9 -22.32 -19.93 6.82
C HIS A 9 -21.09 -19.07 6.54
N LEU A 10 -20.47 -19.27 5.41
CA LEU A 10 -19.46 -18.35 4.86
C LEU A 10 -20.16 -17.00 4.69
N ARG A 11 -19.99 -16.12 5.64
CA ARG A 11 -20.43 -14.73 5.47
C ARG A 11 -19.72 -14.18 4.26
N ARG A 12 -20.48 -13.62 3.32
CA ARG A 12 -19.90 -12.83 2.23
C ARG A 12 -19.02 -11.75 2.86
N PRO A 13 -17.81 -11.53 2.32
CA PRO A 13 -16.96 -10.48 2.87
C PRO A 13 -17.76 -9.16 2.89
N GLU A 14 -17.93 -8.60 4.07
CA GLU A 14 -18.59 -7.32 4.22
C GLU A 14 -17.80 -6.27 3.47
N ARG A 15 -18.46 -5.55 2.59
CA ARG A 15 -17.84 -4.45 1.85
C ARG A 15 -17.31 -3.42 2.85
N ILE A 16 -16.13 -2.92 2.59
CA ILE A 16 -15.52 -1.85 3.39
C ILE A 16 -16.52 -0.69 3.49
N SER A 17 -16.85 -0.31 4.71
CA SER A 17 -17.88 0.71 4.97
C SER A 17 -17.63 2.01 4.20
N PRO A 18 -18.65 2.58 3.56
CA PRO A 18 -18.50 3.81 2.77
C PRO A 18 -17.94 5.01 3.53
N SER A 19 -18.10 5.05 4.84
CA SER A 19 -17.61 6.17 5.66
C SER A 19 -16.10 6.33 5.71
N ALA A 20 -15.33 5.31 5.27
CA ALA A 20 -13.87 5.34 5.38
C ALA A 20 -13.17 5.89 4.14
N LEU A 21 -13.86 5.95 2.99
CA LEU A 21 -13.31 6.45 1.73
C LEU A 21 -14.39 7.29 1.04
N THR A 22 -14.71 8.44 1.62
CA THR A 22 -15.78 9.32 1.10
C THR A 22 -15.59 9.63 -0.38
N UNK A 23 -14.48 9.79 -0.65
CA UNK A 23 -14.21 10.07 -2.01
C UNK A 23 -14.16 8.87 -2.90
N UNK A 24 -13.52 8.02 -2.62
CA UNK A 24 -13.34 6.87 -3.40
C UNK A 24 -14.49 5.93 -3.23
N UNK A 25 -15.06 5.97 -2.22
CA UNK A 25 -16.13 5.13 -1.95
C UNK A 25 -17.38 5.45 -2.72
N UNK A 26 -17.34 6.50 -2.97
CA UNK A 26 -18.39 6.89 -3.86
C UNK A 26 -18.17 6.45 -5.26
N LEU A 27 -17.10 6.63 -5.67
CA LEU A 27 -16.80 6.31 -7.07
C LEU A 27 -16.70 4.80 -7.30
N LEU A 28 -16.30 4.06 -6.27
CA LEU A 28 -16.10 2.62 -6.35
C LEU A 28 -17.26 1.79 -5.78
N GLY A 29 -18.37 2.42 -5.48
CA GLY A 29 -19.52 1.69 -4.92
C GLY A 29 -19.23 0.98 -3.60
N GLY A 30 -18.28 1.47 -2.81
CA GLY A 30 -17.93 0.87 -1.51
C GLY A 30 -16.44 0.71 -1.24
N GLY A 31 -15.60 1.07 -2.22
CA GLY A 31 -14.14 0.99 -2.09
C GLY A 31 -13.54 -0.27 -2.70
N PRO A 32 -12.20 -0.38 -2.68
CA PRO A 32 -11.54 -1.58 -3.20
C PRO A 32 -11.97 -2.83 -2.44
N LEU A 33 -12.07 -3.95 -3.14
CA LEU A 33 -12.43 -5.22 -2.51
C LEU A 33 -11.29 -5.74 -1.62
N PRO A 34 -11.62 -6.39 -0.50
CA PRO A 34 -10.60 -7.04 0.32
C PRO A 34 -9.74 -8.00 -0.50
N GLY A 35 -8.46 -8.04 -0.21
CA GLY A 35 -7.52 -8.93 -0.86
C GLY A 35 -7.07 -8.52 -2.25
N THR A 36 -7.40 -7.30 -2.69
CA THR A 36 -7.07 -6.86 -4.04
C THR A 36 -6.03 -5.75 -4.06
N LEU A 37 -5.47 -5.54 -5.26
CA LEU A 37 -4.54 -4.45 -5.54
C LEU A 37 -5.28 -3.29 -6.20
N ALA A 38 -5.21 -2.13 -5.56
CA ALA A 38 -5.61 -0.86 -6.15
C ALA A 38 -4.36 -0.03 -6.44
N VAL A 39 -4.35 0.67 -7.56
CA VAL A 39 -3.23 1.53 -7.96
C VAL A 39 -3.75 2.94 -8.19
N VAL A 40 -3.04 3.93 -7.66
CA VAL A 40 -3.30 5.35 -7.92
C VAL A 40 -2.16 5.88 -8.79
N TYR A 41 -2.48 6.35 -9.97
CA TYR A 41 -1.53 7.04 -10.84
C TYR A 41 -1.76 8.54 -10.75
N GLY A 42 -0.69 9.31 -10.56
CA GLY A 42 -0.79 10.76 -10.60
C GLY A 42 0.50 11.48 -10.23
N ALA A 43 0.76 12.59 -10.91
CA ALA A 43 1.92 13.45 -10.64
C ALA A 43 1.73 14.31 -9.39
N THR A 44 0.51 14.43 -8.88
CA THR A 44 0.24 15.28 -7.72
C THR A 44 0.46 14.51 -6.42
N VAL A 45 1.68 14.50 -6.00
CA VAL A 45 2.16 13.77 -4.83
C VAL A 45 1.25 13.94 -3.60
N ARG A 46 0.86 15.18 -3.28
CA ARG A 46 0.02 15.45 -2.11
C ARG A 46 -1.35 14.77 -2.17
N ALA A 47 -1.98 14.74 -3.33
CA ALA A 47 -3.29 14.10 -3.47
C ALA A 47 -3.18 12.58 -3.29
N ASN A 48 -2.17 11.97 -3.89
CA ASN A 48 -1.93 10.54 -3.77
C ASN A 48 -1.71 10.16 -2.29
N THR A 49 -0.83 10.89 -1.61
CA THR A 49 -0.56 10.67 -0.17
C THR A 49 -1.82 10.83 0.68
N HIS A 50 -2.64 11.87 0.41
CA HIS A 50 -3.89 12.05 1.14
C HIS A 50 -4.87 10.90 0.91
N LEU A 51 -4.99 10.42 -0.33
CA LEU A 51 -5.81 9.24 -0.65
C LEU A 51 -5.31 8.01 0.13
N GLY A 52 -4.02 7.76 0.09
CA GLY A 52 -3.42 6.62 0.78
C GLY A 52 -3.64 6.66 2.29
N LEU A 53 -3.41 7.81 2.90
CA LEU A 53 -3.63 7.96 4.34
C LEU A 53 -5.12 7.84 4.71
N THR A 54 -6.02 8.35 3.86
CA THR A 54 -7.47 8.19 4.06
C THR A 54 -7.84 6.69 4.02
N PHE A 55 -7.25 5.95 3.09
CA PHE A 55 -7.46 4.51 2.97
C PHE A 55 -6.98 3.79 4.24
N CYS A 56 -5.80 4.12 4.75
CA CYS A 56 -5.25 3.50 5.97
C CYS A 56 -6.03 3.88 7.22
N ASP A 57 -6.41 5.16 7.38
CA ASP A 57 -7.21 5.60 8.52
C ASP A 57 -8.58 4.91 8.54
N GLY A 58 -9.11 4.63 7.36
CA GLY A 58 -10.36 3.86 7.24
C GLY A 58 -10.29 2.50 7.92
N GLY A 59 -9.12 1.89 8.01
CA GLY A 59 -8.92 0.62 8.71
C GLY A 59 -9.24 0.72 10.20
N ARG A 60 -8.88 1.81 10.84
CA ARG A 60 -9.18 2.01 12.27
C ARG A 60 -10.68 1.97 12.56
N ARG A 61 -11.48 2.44 11.60
CA ARG A 61 -12.93 2.53 11.76
C ARG A 61 -13.65 1.26 11.32
N ALA A 62 -13.20 0.67 10.21
CA ALA A 62 -13.89 -0.45 9.58
C ALA A 62 -13.34 -1.81 10.04
N ASP A 63 -12.04 -1.91 10.21
CA ASP A 63 -11.36 -3.19 10.46
C ASP A 63 -10.91 -3.33 11.93
N GLY A 64 -11.02 -2.26 12.71
CA GLY A 64 -10.60 -2.23 14.12
C GLY A 64 -9.10 -2.05 14.32
N ALA A 65 -8.32 -1.94 13.25
CA ALA A 65 -6.88 -1.72 13.31
C ALA A 65 -6.45 -0.74 12.22
N PRO A 66 -5.45 0.10 12.47
CA PRO A 66 -4.98 1.04 11.46
C PRO A 66 -4.36 0.29 10.29
N GLY A 67 -4.42 0.91 9.11
CA GLY A 67 -3.66 0.45 7.96
C GLY A 67 -2.17 0.75 8.13
N LEU A 68 -1.37 0.16 7.25
CA LEU A 68 0.08 0.27 7.26
C LEU A 68 0.55 1.21 6.15
N VAL A 69 1.51 2.05 6.46
CA VAL A 69 2.16 2.92 5.48
C VAL A 69 3.58 2.39 5.25
N PHE A 70 3.84 1.94 4.05
CA PHE A 70 5.15 1.44 3.65
C PHE A 70 5.72 2.39 2.60
N ASP A 71 6.74 3.17 3.00
CA ASP A 71 7.40 4.15 2.12
C ASP A 71 8.70 3.53 1.60
N MET A 72 8.72 3.19 0.32
CA MET A 72 9.91 2.67 -0.37
C MET A 72 10.91 3.77 -0.71
N ASN A 73 10.53 5.03 -0.58
CA ASN A 73 11.39 6.14 -0.92
C ASN A 73 12.49 6.31 0.13
N GLY A 74 13.73 6.15 -0.27
CA GLY A 74 14.88 6.24 0.63
C GLY A 74 15.23 7.65 1.11
N ARG A 75 14.48 8.66 0.68
CA ARG A 75 14.72 10.06 1.05
C ARG A 75 14.10 10.44 2.41
N GLY A 76 13.72 9.47 3.21
CA GLY A 76 13.07 9.68 4.50
C GLY A 76 11.59 10.00 4.34
N ASP A 77 11.01 10.75 5.27
CA ASP A 77 9.60 11.15 5.20
C ASP A 77 9.42 12.35 4.26
N SER A 78 9.87 12.21 3.00
CA SER A 78 9.77 13.26 1.99
C SER A 78 8.32 13.62 1.67
N GLN A 79 7.41 12.67 1.83
CA GLN A 79 5.99 12.85 1.60
C GLN A 79 5.24 13.34 2.85
N ARG A 80 5.94 13.45 3.98
CA ARG A 80 5.40 13.92 5.26
C ARG A 80 4.16 13.12 5.72
N HIS A 81 4.23 11.81 5.57
CA HIS A 81 3.12 10.91 5.95
C HIS A 81 2.66 11.14 7.39
N SER A 82 3.62 11.24 8.32
CA SER A 82 3.31 11.41 9.74
C SER A 82 2.63 12.76 10.03
N GLU A 83 3.09 13.83 9.38
CA GLU A 83 2.50 15.16 9.50
C GLU A 83 1.06 15.19 8.98
N TYR A 84 0.84 14.61 7.80
CA TYR A 84 -0.50 14.56 7.20
C TYR A 84 -1.43 13.65 8.00
N ALA A 85 -0.96 12.50 8.48
CA ALA A 85 -1.77 11.60 9.31
C ALA A 85 -2.24 12.29 10.59
N LEU A 86 -1.33 13.01 11.24
CA LEU A 86 -1.67 13.77 12.45
C LEU A 86 -2.68 14.88 12.15
N ARG A 87 -2.43 15.67 11.10
CA ARG A 87 -3.27 16.83 10.77
C ARG A 87 -4.68 16.41 10.31
N LEU A 88 -4.78 15.37 9.47
CA LEU A 88 -6.05 14.99 8.84
C LEU A 88 -6.92 14.13 9.74
N PHE A 89 -6.30 13.24 10.51
CA PHE A 89 -7.01 12.17 11.20
C PHE A 89 -6.72 12.13 12.70
N ASN A 90 -5.94 13.09 13.22
CA ASN A 90 -5.41 13.04 14.58
C ASN A 90 -4.72 11.68 14.85
N TRP A 91 -4.08 11.13 13.81
CA TRP A 91 -3.42 9.83 13.86
C TRP A 91 -1.92 10.06 14.03
N LYS A 92 -1.43 9.69 15.22
CA LYS A 92 0.00 9.73 15.51
C LYS A 92 0.63 8.49 14.90
N LEU A 93 1.15 8.64 13.69
CA LEU A 93 1.72 7.55 12.92
C LEU A 93 3.09 7.17 13.48
N GLY A 94 3.17 6.05 14.18
CA GLY A 94 4.41 5.54 14.75
C GLY A 94 5.33 5.00 13.66
N ARG A 95 6.63 5.29 13.75
CA ARG A 95 7.61 4.84 12.78
C ARG A 95 8.31 3.57 13.28
N TRP A 96 8.23 2.52 12.50
CA TRP A 96 8.91 1.26 12.79
C TRP A 96 10.43 1.44 12.72
N THR A 97 11.08 1.22 13.84
CA THR A 97 12.53 1.37 13.95
C THR A 97 13.23 0.10 14.43
N HIS A 98 12.46 -0.96 14.67
CA HIS A 98 12.99 -2.15 15.33
C HIS A 98 13.54 -3.17 14.37
N THR A 99 14.73 -3.62 14.65
CA THR A 99 15.13 -4.97 14.33
C THR A 99 14.45 -5.89 15.33
N VAL A 100 13.87 -6.96 14.86
CA VAL A 100 13.23 -7.96 15.72
C VAL A 100 14.23 -8.38 16.81
N THR A 101 13.97 -7.98 18.04
CA THR A 101 14.77 -8.47 19.15
C THR A 101 14.36 -9.91 19.44
N PRO A 102 15.29 -10.83 19.45
CA PRO A 102 14.96 -12.26 19.54
C PRO A 102 14.28 -12.70 20.83
N MET A 103 14.16 -11.85 21.82
CA MET A 103 13.75 -12.23 23.17
C MET A 103 12.57 -11.44 23.73
N GLY A 104 11.94 -10.60 22.92
CA GLY A 104 10.82 -9.80 23.38
C GLY A 104 9.47 -10.35 22.94
N HIS A 105 8.44 -9.99 23.65
CA HIS A 105 7.08 -10.23 23.20
C HIS A 105 6.89 -9.47 21.88
N PRO A 106 6.37 -10.11 20.82
CA PRO A 106 6.28 -9.45 19.51
C PRO A 106 5.33 -8.25 19.49
N PHE A 107 4.42 -8.18 20.47
CA PHE A 107 3.55 -7.02 20.64
C PHE A 107 3.98 -6.26 21.88
N PRO A 108 4.26 -4.96 21.78
CA PRO A 108 4.53 -4.18 22.97
C PRO A 108 3.32 -4.24 23.91
N PRO A 109 3.54 -4.49 25.21
CA PRO A 109 2.43 -4.73 26.13
C PRO A 109 1.50 -3.53 26.33
N ASP A 110 1.97 -2.32 26.10
CA ASP A 110 1.24 -1.10 26.41
C ASP A 110 1.32 -0.03 25.31
N GLY A 111 1.65 -0.40 24.07
CA GLY A 111 1.89 0.59 23.03
C GLY A 111 1.08 0.40 21.76
N GLU A 112 0.77 1.50 21.12
CA GLU A 112 0.30 1.44 19.73
C GLU A 112 1.42 0.91 18.86
N MET A 113 1.10 -0.06 18.01
CA MET A 113 2.08 -0.59 17.08
C MET A 113 2.43 0.49 16.04
N GLU A 114 3.70 0.51 15.66
CA GLU A 114 4.23 1.48 14.72
C GLU A 114 3.75 1.15 13.31
N ALA A 115 2.88 1.96 12.77
CA ALA A 115 2.21 1.69 11.50
C ALA A 115 2.94 2.23 10.27
N PHE A 116 4.12 2.83 10.44
CA PHE A 116 4.88 3.44 9.35
C PHE A 116 6.28 2.85 9.24
N TYR A 117 6.61 2.36 8.05
CA TYR A 117 7.94 1.85 7.71
C TYR A 117 8.52 2.67 6.56
N SER A 118 9.73 3.18 6.73
CA SER A 118 10.41 3.99 5.72
C SER A 118 11.90 3.67 5.65
N GLY A 119 12.46 3.86 4.48
CA GLY A 119 13.90 3.72 4.25
C GLY A 119 14.38 2.30 4.05
N ALA A 120 13.45 1.37 3.81
CA ALA A 120 13.82 -0.01 3.53
C ALA A 120 14.57 -0.16 2.20
N PHE A 121 14.25 0.69 1.23
CA PHE A 121 14.79 0.58 -0.13
C PHE A 121 15.30 1.96 -0.57
N PRO A 122 16.54 2.28 -0.26
CA PRO A 122 17.11 3.61 -0.60
C PRO A 122 17.44 3.79 -2.08
N TRP A 123 17.14 2.80 -2.90
CA TRP A 123 17.55 2.76 -4.29
C TRP A 123 16.54 3.48 -5.18
N VAL A 124 16.99 4.54 -5.80
CA VAL A 124 16.30 5.18 -6.92
C VAL A 124 17.18 4.93 -8.14
N GLY A 125 16.68 4.17 -9.10
CA GLY A 125 17.46 3.83 -10.26
C GLY A 125 16.73 2.91 -11.22
N LYS A 126 17.41 2.54 -12.26
CA LYS A 126 16.89 1.63 -13.28
C LYS A 126 17.48 0.24 -13.12
N LEU A 127 16.70 -0.76 -13.43
CA LEU A 127 17.16 -2.13 -13.53
C LEU A 127 17.40 -2.43 -15.01
N ARG A 128 18.65 -2.54 -15.40
CA ARG A 128 19.03 -2.91 -16.76
C ARG A 128 19.83 -4.21 -16.72
N ASP A 129 19.34 -5.22 -17.41
CA ASP A 129 19.99 -6.55 -17.49
C ASP A 129 20.33 -7.11 -16.10
N TYR A 130 19.39 -6.96 -15.15
CA TYR A 130 19.53 -7.38 -13.75
C TYR A 130 20.60 -6.63 -12.96
N GLN A 131 21.02 -5.47 -13.45
CA GLN A 131 21.96 -4.59 -12.76
C GLN A 131 21.29 -3.26 -12.45
N VAL A 132 21.57 -2.71 -11.28
CA VAL A 132 21.07 -1.39 -10.89
C VAL A 132 21.97 -0.32 -11.49
N VAL A 133 21.37 0.58 -12.27
CA VAL A 133 22.07 1.73 -12.86
C VAL A 133 21.65 2.95 -12.05
N THR A 134 22.59 3.57 -11.35
CA THR A 134 22.31 4.76 -10.56
C THR A 134 22.30 6.02 -11.43
N PRO A 135 21.59 7.09 -11.02
CA PRO A 135 21.54 8.32 -11.80
C PRO A 135 22.91 9.01 -11.96
N ASP A 136 23.84 8.76 -11.06
CA ASP A 136 25.14 9.44 -11.02
C ASP A 136 26.22 8.76 -11.87
N GLY A 137 25.87 7.73 -12.61
CA GLY A 137 26.79 7.04 -13.51
C GLY A 137 26.70 5.53 -13.43
N PRO A 138 27.52 4.82 -14.19
CA PRO A 138 27.45 3.36 -14.22
C PRO A 138 28.19 2.72 -13.05
N GLU A 139 27.87 3.15 -11.84
CA GLU A 139 28.33 2.43 -10.67
C GLU A 139 27.42 1.21 -10.48
N PHE A 140 27.97 0.05 -10.80
CA PHE A 140 27.24 -1.20 -10.62
C PHE A 140 27.37 -1.65 -9.18
N ASP A 141 26.24 -1.67 -8.47
CA ASP A 141 26.23 -2.32 -7.17
C ASP A 141 26.02 -3.82 -7.38
N TRP A 142 27.13 -4.56 -7.42
CA TRP A 142 27.10 -6.02 -7.56
C TRP A 142 26.39 -6.72 -6.41
N ASN A 143 26.22 -6.01 -5.29
CA ASN A 143 25.59 -6.57 -4.10
C ASN A 143 24.13 -6.09 -3.92
N TRP A 144 23.54 -5.45 -4.93
CA TRP A 144 22.20 -4.92 -4.78
C TRP A 144 21.17 -5.99 -4.37
N LYS A 145 21.30 -7.20 -4.89
CA LYS A 145 20.42 -8.31 -4.53
C LYS A 145 20.56 -8.69 -3.05
N ALA A 146 21.77 -8.67 -2.51
CA ALA A 146 21.99 -8.95 -1.10
C ALA A 146 21.41 -7.85 -0.21
N THR A 147 21.61 -6.59 -0.58
CA THR A 147 21.03 -5.42 0.11
C THR A 147 19.50 -5.46 0.04
N TYR A 148 18.97 -5.73 -1.13
CA TYR A 148 17.55 -5.88 -1.37
C TYR A 148 16.93 -6.99 -0.52
N ASN A 149 17.54 -8.19 -0.53
CA ASN A 149 17.03 -9.31 0.26
C ASN A 149 17.10 -9.01 1.75
N ARG A 150 18.13 -8.29 2.20
CA ARG A 150 18.23 -7.84 3.59
C ARG A 150 17.11 -6.86 3.94
N ALA A 151 16.81 -5.91 3.04
CA ALA A 151 15.73 -4.96 3.25
C ALA A 151 14.36 -5.65 3.32
N LEU A 152 14.09 -6.60 2.42
CA LEU A 152 12.87 -7.42 2.48
C LEU A 152 12.81 -8.23 3.78
N TYR A 153 13.91 -8.82 4.17
CA TYR A 153 13.98 -9.61 5.40
C TYR A 153 13.66 -8.77 6.62
N THR A 154 14.15 -7.52 6.68
CA THR A 154 13.86 -6.63 7.80
C THR A 154 12.42 -6.06 7.76
N ALA A 155 11.82 -5.98 6.57
CA ALA A 155 10.43 -5.51 6.42
C ALA A 155 9.40 -6.59 6.80
N ARG A 156 9.74 -7.89 6.65
CA ARG A 156 8.81 -9.00 6.93
C ARG A 156 8.20 -8.96 8.33
N PRO A 157 8.98 -8.76 9.42
CA PRO A 157 8.40 -8.67 10.77
C PRO A 157 7.41 -7.52 10.92
N PHE A 158 7.69 -6.37 10.29
CA PHE A 158 6.76 -5.24 10.31
C PHE A 158 5.38 -5.66 9.80
N PHE A 159 5.32 -6.27 8.62
CA PHE A 159 4.06 -6.72 8.04
C PHE A 159 3.42 -7.85 8.87
N TYR A 160 4.21 -8.87 9.20
CA TYR A 160 3.69 -10.05 9.89
C TYR A 160 3.00 -9.68 11.21
N PHE A 161 3.68 -8.93 12.06
CA PHE A 161 3.12 -8.61 13.38
C PHE A 161 1.91 -7.69 13.29
N HIS A 162 1.89 -6.77 12.33
CA HIS A 162 0.73 -5.91 12.13
C HIS A 162 -0.46 -6.68 11.55
N PHE A 163 -0.22 -7.62 10.66
CA PHE A 163 -1.30 -8.48 10.13
C PHE A 163 -1.87 -9.37 11.24
N CYS A 164 -1.02 -9.90 12.11
CA CYS A 164 -1.44 -10.64 13.31
C CYS A 164 -2.26 -9.75 14.25
N ALA A 165 -1.93 -8.47 14.34
CA ALA A 165 -2.66 -7.49 15.16
C ALA A 165 -3.95 -6.98 14.50
N GLY A 166 -4.27 -7.44 13.28
CA GLY A 166 -5.54 -7.13 12.65
C GLY A 166 -5.50 -6.14 11.50
N SER A 167 -4.33 -5.56 11.16
CA SER A 167 -4.23 -4.65 10.01
C SER A 167 -4.62 -5.37 8.71
N ARG A 168 -5.47 -4.74 7.90
CA ARG A 168 -5.97 -5.32 6.65
C ARG A 168 -5.76 -4.40 5.45
N ARG A 169 -5.13 -3.24 5.65
CA ARG A 169 -4.88 -2.25 4.60
C ARG A 169 -3.42 -1.89 4.58
N VAL A 170 -2.83 -1.90 3.38
CA VAL A 170 -1.43 -1.52 3.17
C VAL A 170 -1.38 -0.44 2.10
N MET A 171 -0.83 0.70 2.44
CA MET A 171 -0.46 1.74 1.48
C MET A 171 1.04 1.60 1.19
N VAL A 172 1.38 1.45 -0.09
CA VAL A 172 2.79 1.44 -0.53
C VAL A 172 3.05 2.70 -1.35
N ASP A 173 4.04 3.50 -0.93
CA ASP A 173 4.43 4.73 -1.61
C ASP A 173 5.88 4.64 -2.06
N GLY A 174 6.24 5.35 -3.12
CA GLY A 174 7.63 5.46 -3.57
C GLY A 174 7.94 4.83 -4.92
N VAL A 175 6.91 4.50 -5.71
CA VAL A 175 7.14 4.16 -7.13
C VAL A 175 7.20 5.45 -7.93
N GLU A 176 8.36 5.72 -8.50
CA GLU A 176 8.64 6.94 -9.27
C GLU A 176 8.61 6.66 -10.78
N PRO A 177 8.48 7.69 -11.62
CA PRO A 177 8.51 7.52 -13.07
C PRO A 177 9.80 6.85 -13.54
N ALA A 178 9.68 6.03 -14.55
CA ALA A 178 10.80 5.40 -15.26
C ALA A 178 10.51 5.42 -16.75
N ASP A 179 11.54 5.46 -17.57
CA ASP A 179 11.40 5.47 -19.05
C ASP A 179 10.55 4.28 -19.54
N ALA A 180 10.76 3.13 -18.90
CA ALA A 180 9.93 1.96 -19.14
C ALA A 180 9.56 1.34 -17.78
N PRO A 181 8.29 1.01 -17.54
CA PRO A 181 7.89 0.40 -16.26
C PRO A 181 8.66 -0.86 -15.91
N ALA A 182 9.05 -1.65 -16.91
CA ALA A 182 9.83 -2.88 -16.70
C ALA A 182 11.24 -2.60 -16.16
N GLU A 183 11.75 -1.39 -16.32
CA GLU A 183 13.09 -0.99 -15.83
C GLU A 183 13.03 -0.35 -14.44
N SER A 184 11.85 -0.10 -13.91
CA SER A 184 11.71 0.53 -12.58
C SER A 184 12.13 -0.44 -11.48
N ILE A 185 13.14 -0.05 -10.72
CA ILE A 185 13.58 -0.85 -9.57
C ILE A 185 12.52 -0.80 -8.46
N GLN A 186 11.87 0.33 -8.25
CA GLN A 186 10.81 0.44 -7.24
C GLN A 186 9.62 -0.46 -7.57
N ARG A 187 9.28 -0.55 -8.86
CA ARG A 187 8.23 -1.47 -9.29
C ARG A 187 8.62 -2.92 -9.05
N TYR A 188 9.86 -3.28 -9.40
CA TYR A 188 10.37 -4.64 -9.12
C TYR A 188 10.30 -4.95 -7.62
N LEU A 189 10.73 -4.00 -6.79
CA LEU A 189 10.66 -4.12 -5.33
C LEU A 189 9.21 -4.30 -4.86
N PHE A 190 8.29 -3.54 -5.42
CA PHE A 190 6.86 -3.67 -5.09
C PHE A 190 6.33 -5.05 -5.46
N ASP A 191 6.62 -5.55 -6.65
CA ASP A 191 6.15 -6.87 -7.09
C ASP A 191 6.62 -7.97 -6.12
N GLU A 192 7.87 -7.92 -5.71
CA GLU A 192 8.40 -8.89 -4.74
C GLU A 192 7.77 -8.73 -3.36
N LEU A 193 7.65 -7.50 -2.88
CA LEU A 193 6.98 -7.21 -1.61
C LEU A 193 5.54 -7.73 -1.63
N TYR A 194 4.82 -7.44 -2.71
CA TYR A 194 3.41 -7.81 -2.85
C TYR A 194 3.24 -9.34 -2.81
N ARG A 195 4.03 -10.07 -3.61
CA ARG A 195 3.91 -11.52 -3.73
C ARG A 195 4.50 -12.28 -2.54
N THR A 196 5.66 -11.84 -2.05
CA THR A 196 6.42 -12.64 -1.09
C THR A 196 6.22 -12.22 0.37
N VAL A 197 5.58 -11.07 0.59
CA VAL A 197 5.33 -10.56 1.95
C VAL A 197 3.84 -10.31 2.17
N ILE A 198 3.23 -9.39 1.40
CA ILE A 198 1.85 -8.96 1.67
C ILE A 198 0.85 -10.11 1.43
N HIS A 199 1.01 -10.83 0.33
CA HIS A 199 0.12 -11.95 -0.03
C HIS A 199 0.66 -13.33 0.34
N ARG A 200 1.65 -13.37 1.24
CA ARG A 200 2.16 -14.63 1.75
C ARG A 200 1.27 -15.15 2.88
N ASP A 201 1.02 -16.46 2.90
CA ASP A 201 0.22 -17.04 3.95
C ASP A 201 0.86 -16.89 5.32
N SER A 202 0.03 -16.74 6.36
CA SER A 202 0.48 -16.39 7.70
C SER A 202 1.33 -17.47 8.35
N GLU A 203 1.08 -18.74 8.05
CA GLU A 203 1.86 -19.85 8.63
C GLU A 203 3.30 -19.83 8.08
N THR A 204 3.45 -19.71 6.76
CA THR A 204 4.78 -19.65 6.13
C THR A 204 5.56 -18.43 6.62
N MET A 205 4.90 -17.26 6.68
CA MET A 205 5.54 -16.04 7.20
C MET A 205 5.96 -16.21 8.66
N GLY A 206 5.07 -16.77 9.48
CA GLY A 206 5.37 -17.02 10.89
C GLY A 206 6.53 -17.98 11.08
N MET A 207 6.56 -19.04 10.29
CA MET A 207 7.66 -20.01 10.36
C MET A 207 9.01 -19.38 9.97
N GLU A 208 9.03 -18.55 8.94
CA GLU A 208 10.26 -17.87 8.52
C GLU A 208 10.76 -16.83 9.54
N ILE A 209 9.86 -16.16 10.24
CA ILE A 209 10.20 -15.07 11.16
C ILE A 209 10.43 -15.58 12.58
N CYS A 210 9.53 -16.43 13.09
CA CYS A 210 9.50 -16.79 14.51
C CYS A 210 10.29 -18.05 14.84
N LEU A 211 10.16 -19.11 14.04
CA LEU A 211 10.78 -20.40 14.40
C LEU A 211 12.32 -20.36 14.48
N PRO A 212 13.04 -19.66 13.60
CA PRO A 212 14.50 -19.61 13.74
C PRO A 212 14.96 -18.99 15.04
N VAL A 213 14.11 -18.15 15.64
CA VAL A 213 14.49 -17.35 16.80
C VAL A 213 13.86 -17.88 18.10
N TRP A 214 12.57 -18.23 18.07
CA TRP A 214 11.80 -18.48 19.30
C TRP A 214 11.24 -19.89 19.47
N ARG A 215 11.18 -20.67 18.42
CA ARG A 215 10.51 -21.98 18.42
C ARG A 215 9.04 -21.87 18.85
N HIS A 216 8.36 -20.82 18.45
CA HIS A 216 7.00 -20.52 18.91
C HIS A 216 5.92 -20.98 17.94
N ARG A 217 5.78 -22.28 17.77
CA ARG A 217 4.69 -22.85 16.97
C ARG A 217 3.32 -22.42 17.50
N GLU A 218 3.16 -22.45 18.82
CA GLU A 218 1.92 -22.04 19.48
C GLU A 218 1.55 -20.59 19.19
N PHE A 219 2.55 -19.69 19.14
CA PHE A 219 2.32 -18.30 18.80
C PHE A 219 1.81 -18.17 17.36
N ILE A 220 2.46 -18.87 16.42
CA ILE A 220 2.07 -18.82 14.99
C ILE A 220 0.62 -19.30 14.83
N ASP A 221 0.27 -20.41 15.48
CA ASP A 221 -1.08 -20.97 15.39
C ASP A 221 -2.15 -20.07 16.03
N ALA A 222 -1.80 -19.36 17.10
CA ALA A 222 -2.70 -18.46 17.79
C ALA A 222 -2.93 -17.14 17.03
N HIS A 223 -1.99 -16.73 16.19
CA HIS A 223 -2.01 -15.40 15.53
C HIS A 223 -2.12 -15.48 14.01
N ARG A 224 -2.84 -16.46 13.49
CA ARG A 224 -3.07 -16.59 12.06
C ARG A 224 -3.93 -15.45 11.53
N TYR A 225 -3.55 -14.93 10.37
CA TYR A 225 -4.35 -13.96 9.63
C TYR A 225 -4.66 -14.50 8.23
N ASP A 226 -5.72 -14.00 7.63
CA ASP A 226 -6.05 -14.31 6.25
C ASP A 226 -5.42 -13.26 5.33
N HIS A 227 -4.36 -13.66 4.62
CA HIS A 227 -3.68 -12.78 3.68
C HIS A 227 -4.59 -12.33 2.52
N ARG A 228 -5.64 -13.12 2.23
CA ARG A 228 -6.62 -12.78 1.18
C ARG A 228 -7.56 -11.64 1.59
N ALA A 229 -7.53 -11.23 2.85
CA ALA A 229 -8.29 -10.08 3.31
C ALA A 229 -7.48 -8.78 3.26
N ILE A 230 -6.17 -8.84 2.92
CA ILE A 230 -5.28 -7.69 2.96
C ILE A 230 -5.36 -6.94 1.62
N THR A 231 -5.89 -5.72 1.66
CA THR A 231 -6.01 -4.85 0.49
C THR A 231 -4.80 -3.94 0.40
N THR A 232 -4.21 -3.85 -0.78
CA THR A 232 -3.04 -3.01 -1.04
C THR A 232 -3.42 -1.84 -1.93
N LEU A 233 -2.99 -0.64 -1.54
CA LEU A 233 -3.08 0.58 -2.34
C LEU A 233 -1.66 1.02 -2.69
N LEU A 234 -1.31 0.93 -3.96
CA LEU A 234 -0.02 1.36 -4.48
C LEU A 234 -0.13 2.77 -5.05
N LEU A 235 0.75 3.66 -4.63
CA LEU A 235 0.84 5.01 -5.17
C LEU A 235 1.99 5.06 -6.19
N VAL A 236 1.65 5.42 -7.41
CA VAL A 236 2.60 5.54 -8.52
C VAL A 236 2.64 7.00 -8.97
N THR A 237 3.81 7.62 -8.83
CA THR A 237 4.04 8.97 -9.34
C THR A 237 4.25 8.88 -10.85
N THR A 238 3.61 9.78 -11.60
CA THR A 238 3.72 9.84 -13.06
C THR A 238 4.30 11.19 -13.50
N GLU A 239 4.79 11.24 -14.72
CA GLU A 239 5.22 12.50 -15.34
C GLU A 239 4.02 13.28 -15.86
N GLU A 240 2.97 12.58 -16.28
CA GLU A 240 1.75 13.19 -16.76
C GLU A 240 1.04 13.92 -15.63
N THR A 241 0.83 15.22 -15.80
CA THR A 241 0.16 16.04 -14.79
C THR A 241 -1.32 16.26 -15.11
N ARG A 242 -1.70 16.19 -16.39
CA ARG A 242 -3.09 16.37 -16.83
C ARG A 242 -3.82 15.04 -16.76
N LEU A 243 -5.06 15.09 -16.34
CA LEU A 243 -5.89 13.87 -16.26
C LEU A 243 -6.09 13.25 -17.64
N GLU A 244 -6.30 14.07 -18.66
CA GLU A 244 -6.47 13.61 -20.03
C GLU A 244 -5.28 12.78 -20.53
N ASP A 245 -4.06 13.20 -20.21
CA ASP A 245 -2.84 12.47 -20.59
C ASP A 245 -2.79 11.12 -19.88
N LEU A 246 -3.19 11.07 -18.61
CA LEU A 246 -3.26 9.82 -17.85
C LEU A 246 -4.33 8.86 -18.41
N ILE A 247 -5.48 9.38 -18.83
CA ILE A 247 -6.56 8.57 -19.41
C ILE A 247 -6.08 7.92 -20.73
N ASN A 248 -5.33 8.67 -21.52
CA ASN A 248 -4.84 8.21 -22.81
C ASN A 248 -3.50 7.47 -22.73
N ARG A 249 -2.95 7.31 -21.53
CA ARG A 249 -1.67 6.64 -21.32
C ARG A 249 -1.75 5.18 -21.74
N LYS A 250 -0.78 4.74 -22.52
CA LYS A 250 -0.69 3.34 -22.93
C LYS A 250 -0.18 2.48 -21.79
N VAL A 251 -0.79 1.32 -21.63
CA VAL A 251 -0.30 0.30 -20.70
C VAL A 251 0.89 -0.39 -21.35
N GLU A 252 2.05 -0.23 -20.78
CA GLU A 252 3.30 -0.79 -21.30
C GLU A 252 3.63 -2.13 -20.62
N ALA A 253 4.58 -2.84 -21.22
CA ALA A 253 5.07 -4.09 -20.64
C ALA A 253 5.66 -3.81 -19.25
N GLY A 254 5.21 -4.59 -18.28
CA GLY A 254 5.65 -4.41 -16.91
C GLY A 254 4.86 -3.39 -16.09
N ASP A 255 3.85 -2.75 -16.66
CA ASP A 255 3.03 -1.80 -15.90
C ASP A 255 2.18 -2.57 -14.86
N VAL A 256 2.24 -2.11 -13.62
CA VAL A 256 1.49 -2.72 -12.50
C VAL A 256 -0.03 -2.60 -12.71
N GLY A 257 -0.48 -1.60 -13.46
CA GLY A 257 -1.90 -1.43 -13.80
C GLY A 257 -2.48 -2.63 -14.56
N ALA A 258 -1.63 -3.38 -15.27
CA ALA A 258 -2.10 -4.58 -15.97
C ALA A 258 -2.71 -5.62 -15.00
N VAL A 259 -2.10 -5.79 -13.82
CA VAL A 259 -2.53 -6.78 -12.82
C VAL A 259 -3.47 -6.20 -11.76
N ALA A 260 -3.54 -4.89 -11.62
CA ALA A 260 -4.38 -4.24 -10.63
C ALA A 260 -5.88 -4.56 -10.84
N ASN A 261 -6.61 -4.70 -9.75
CA ASN A 261 -8.07 -4.83 -9.77
C ASN A 261 -8.75 -3.47 -9.92
N THR A 262 -8.16 -2.44 -9.33
CA THR A 262 -8.69 -1.07 -9.36
C THR A 262 -7.59 -0.11 -9.79
N ILE A 263 -7.92 0.81 -10.69
CA ILE A 263 -7.00 1.90 -11.09
C ILE A 263 -7.73 3.23 -10.91
N LEU A 264 -7.10 4.11 -10.15
CA LEU A 264 -7.53 5.49 -9.95
C LEU A 264 -6.52 6.42 -10.64
N LEU A 265 -7.00 7.37 -11.41
CA LEU A 265 -6.18 8.39 -12.06
C LEU A 265 -6.43 9.73 -11.37
N VAL A 266 -5.36 10.41 -10.99
CA VAL A 266 -5.41 11.70 -10.29
C VAL A 266 -4.63 12.73 -11.08
N GLY A 267 -5.33 13.69 -11.67
CA GLY A 267 -4.71 14.70 -12.52
C GLY A 267 -5.26 16.09 -12.28
N ARG A 268 -4.76 17.02 -13.09
CA ARG A 268 -5.20 18.42 -13.09
C ARG A 268 -5.76 18.78 -14.45
N GLU A 269 -6.76 19.65 -14.45
CA GLU A 269 -7.26 20.25 -15.69
C GLU A 269 -7.49 21.72 -15.47
N ARG A 270 -7.36 22.49 -16.54
CA ARG A 270 -7.69 23.91 -16.51
C ARG A 270 -9.19 24.07 -16.68
N VAL A 271 -9.83 24.72 -15.73
CA VAL A 271 -11.26 25.04 -15.76
C VAL A 271 -11.36 26.56 -15.73
N ALA A 272 -11.65 27.16 -16.88
CA ALA A 272 -11.65 28.60 -17.06
C ALA A 272 -10.30 29.20 -16.57
N ASN A 273 -10.29 30.00 -15.53
CA ASN A 273 -9.11 30.69 -15.02
C ASN A 273 -8.49 30.02 -13.79
N ARG A 274 -8.91 28.78 -13.45
CA ARG A 274 -8.34 28.06 -12.32
C ARG A 274 -7.83 26.66 -12.72
N LEU A 275 -6.97 26.12 -11.91
CA LEU A 275 -6.48 24.76 -12.09
C LEU A 275 -7.24 23.84 -11.12
N GLY A 276 -8.13 23.02 -11.66
CA GLY A 276 -8.90 22.04 -10.92
C GLY A 276 -8.10 20.74 -10.71
N ARG A 277 -8.47 19.98 -9.71
CA ARG A 277 -7.95 18.64 -9.47
C ARG A 277 -9.08 17.64 -9.71
N PHE A 278 -8.74 16.59 -10.41
CA PHE A 278 -9.73 15.61 -10.87
C PHE A 278 -9.26 14.20 -10.59
N LEU A 279 -10.23 13.35 -10.39
CA LEU A 279 -10.05 11.94 -10.08
C LEU A 279 -11.05 11.15 -10.92
N CYS A 280 -10.61 10.04 -11.52
CA CYS A 280 -11.54 9.11 -12.16
C CYS A 280 -11.10 7.67 -11.90
N VAL A 281 -12.05 6.74 -12.06
CA VAL A 281 -11.80 5.31 -11.98
C VAL A 281 -11.58 4.80 -13.41
N ALA A 282 -10.34 4.40 -13.73
CA ALA A 282 -10.00 3.88 -15.05
C ALA A 282 -10.26 2.38 -15.17
N LYS A 283 -10.33 1.69 -14.04
CA LYS A 283 -10.53 0.23 -14.00
C LYS A 283 -11.08 -0.16 -12.64
N HIS A 284 -12.10 -1.02 -12.64
CA HIS A 284 -12.59 -1.66 -11.41
C HIS A 284 -13.27 -2.97 -11.80
N ARG A 285 -12.71 -4.11 -11.40
CA ARG A 285 -13.14 -5.42 -11.91
C ARG A 285 -14.36 -6.01 -11.19
N ASP A 286 -14.66 -5.57 -9.99
CA ASP A 286 -15.45 -6.38 -9.07
C ASP A 286 -16.81 -5.80 -8.68
N SER A 287 -17.10 -4.57 -9.11
CA SER A 287 -18.42 -3.96 -8.89
C SER A 287 -18.66 -2.84 -9.91
N ALA A 288 -19.87 -2.28 -9.86
CA ALA A 288 -20.16 -1.10 -10.65
C ALA A 288 -19.24 0.06 -10.25
N MET A 289 -18.77 0.79 -11.24
CA MET A 289 -17.96 1.97 -11.02
C MET A 289 -18.64 3.19 -11.64
N ALA A 290 -18.35 4.37 -11.13
CA ALA A 290 -18.79 5.60 -11.77
C ALA A 290 -17.87 5.91 -12.94
N ASP A 291 -18.47 6.11 -14.12
CA ASP A 291 -17.75 6.53 -15.33
C ASP A 291 -17.51 8.04 -15.36
N GLU A 292 -17.67 8.70 -14.22
CA GLU A 292 -17.59 10.15 -14.11
C GLU A 292 -16.20 10.60 -13.67
N ILE A 293 -15.79 11.76 -14.20
CA ILE A 293 -14.61 12.46 -13.73
C ILE A 293 -15.08 13.39 -12.58
N ALA A 294 -14.60 13.12 -11.39
CA ALA A 294 -14.98 13.88 -10.20
C ALA A 294 -13.96 14.97 -9.92
N GLU A 295 -14.41 16.21 -9.79
CA GLU A 295 -13.57 17.28 -9.29
C GLU A 295 -13.46 17.18 -7.78
N PHE A 296 -12.26 17.45 -7.24
CA PHE A 296 -12.04 17.42 -5.79
C PHE A 296 -11.14 18.56 -5.33
N ARG A 297 -11.23 18.85 -4.04
CA ARG A 297 -10.28 19.76 -3.37
C ARG A 297 -9.61 19.04 -2.20
N ILE A 298 -8.46 19.56 -1.80
CA ILE A 298 -7.78 19.13 -0.58
C ILE A 298 -8.11 20.16 0.49
N GLY A 299 -8.98 19.79 1.40
CA GLY A 299 -9.41 20.60 2.52
C GLY A 299 -8.71 20.24 3.83
N GLY A 300 -9.21 20.79 4.92
CA GLY A 300 -8.67 20.49 6.26
C GLY A 300 -8.92 19.05 6.70
N ARG A 301 -9.90 18.38 6.09
CA ARG A 301 -10.26 16.99 6.41
C ARG A 301 -9.82 16.01 5.33
N GLY A 302 -8.88 16.40 4.49
CA GLY A 302 -8.39 15.56 3.40
C GLY A 302 -9.06 15.87 2.07
N ILE A 303 -9.32 14.83 1.28
CA ILE A 303 -9.92 14.96 -0.05
C ILE A 303 -11.44 15.08 0.09
N GLU A 304 -12.01 16.10 -0.55
CA GLU A 304 -13.43 16.38 -0.60
C GLU A 304 -13.86 16.48 -2.07
N LEU A 305 -14.82 15.66 -2.49
CA LEU A 305 -15.40 15.75 -3.84
C LEU A 305 -16.29 17.01 -3.93
N LEU A 306 -16.33 17.63 -5.10
CA LEU A 306 -17.09 18.86 -5.36
C LEU A 306 -18.35 18.59 -6.17
#